data_bbfdf78a4e8a5d89e2d3bf3340f012fc
#
_entry.id   bbfdf78a4e8a5d89e2d3bf3340f012fc
#
_cell.length_a   1.000
_cell.length_b   1.000
_cell.length_c   1.000
_cell.angle_alpha   90.00
_cell.angle_beta   90.00
_cell.angle_gamma   90.00
#
_symmetry.space_group_name_H-M   'P 1'
#
loop_
_entity.id
_entity.type
_entity.pdbx_description
1 polymer ?
#
loop_
_entity_poly.entity_id
_entity_poly.type
_entity_poly.pdbx_seq_one_letter_code
_entity_poly.pdbx_strand_id
1 'polypeptide(L)'
;MKRLYGFIVLLALAAALSACGPKSTPTPTPLPPTATPVPPTAIPPLSLGPVTEATIAPGGIEVAMGLVVIPDKETIAIVGDENISMLNYQQELNRALSYITSYYGVDWNDPEIQSYLPTLQEQVLDQVIDRSLLRQVAQQEGITIDPEKTEAEVVDLQADILESGEFSDWASFLTENGLTEESIRALMAEGLMTEAMLARHGGSTTAEQVHASHILVETEEKGQEVLDKLDQGEDFAKLAAEYSIDTGSKGDGGDLGWFPRGMMVSEFEEAAFALKAGETSSLVKSDYGYHIIRVIEKGEKELDEAFYEQVQQQQYEAWLEAQKVKISVKRLYIFSTP
;
A
#
# COMPACT_ATOMS: atom_id res chain seq x y z
N MET A 1 19.05 -3.48 0.46
CA MET A 1 19.32 -4.64 1.32
C MET A 1 18.38 -4.76 2.52
N LYS A 2 18.04 -3.72 3.25
CA LYS A 2 17.01 -3.76 4.33
C LYS A 2 15.54 -3.87 3.85
N ARG A 3 15.28 -3.79 2.56
CA ARG A 3 13.92 -3.79 1.98
C ARG A 3 13.30 -5.20 1.81
N LEU A 4 14.11 -6.24 1.65
CA LEU A 4 13.61 -7.60 1.34
C LEU A 4 13.04 -8.31 2.57
N TYR A 5 13.66 -8.12 3.74
CA TYR A 5 13.19 -8.71 5.00
C TYR A 5 11.82 -8.15 5.41
N GLY A 6 11.63 -6.84 5.24
CA GLY A 6 10.34 -6.20 5.38
C GLY A 6 9.31 -6.71 4.36
N PHE A 7 9.74 -7.09 3.15
CA PHE A 7 8.86 -7.47 2.05
C PHE A 7 8.25 -8.86 2.24
N ILE A 8 9.02 -9.84 2.73
CA ILE A 8 8.52 -11.21 2.95
C ILE A 8 7.51 -11.28 4.10
N VAL A 9 7.74 -10.49 5.13
CA VAL A 9 6.85 -10.38 6.29
C VAL A 9 5.74 -9.35 6.03
N LEU A 10 6.00 -8.28 5.27
CA LEU A 10 5.04 -7.25 4.88
C LEU A 10 4.06 -7.70 3.80
N LEU A 11 4.42 -8.62 2.90
CA LEU A 11 3.45 -9.21 1.95
C LEU A 11 2.33 -9.98 2.68
N ALA A 12 2.59 -10.46 3.90
CA ALA A 12 1.56 -11.04 4.74
C ALA A 12 0.77 -10.00 5.57
N LEU A 13 1.31 -8.79 5.79
CA LEU A 13 0.75 -7.82 6.74
C LEU A 13 0.48 -6.43 6.16
N ALA A 14 1.07 -6.02 5.04
CA ALA A 14 0.85 -4.67 4.48
C ALA A 14 -0.62 -4.43 4.10
N ALA A 15 -1.34 -5.48 3.70
CA ALA A 15 -2.79 -5.41 3.52
C ALA A 15 -3.56 -5.25 4.84
N ALA A 16 -3.00 -5.70 5.98
CA ALA A 16 -3.67 -5.68 7.28
C ALA A 16 -3.63 -4.32 7.98
N LEU A 17 -2.62 -3.49 7.72
CA LEU A 17 -2.46 -2.20 8.39
C LEU A 17 -3.08 -1.01 7.63
N SER A 18 -3.38 -1.17 6.35
CA SER A 18 -4.08 -0.12 5.57
C SER A 18 -5.58 -0.04 5.83
N ALA A 19 -6.17 -0.98 6.57
CA ALA A 19 -7.62 -1.07 6.78
C ALA A 19 -8.13 -0.54 8.13
N CYS A 20 -7.28 -0.04 9.02
CA CYS A 20 -7.68 0.55 10.31
C CYS A 20 -7.91 2.07 10.23
N GLY A 21 -8.70 2.52 9.25
CA GLY A 21 -9.28 3.85 9.24
C GLY A 21 -10.79 3.75 9.01
N PRO A 22 -11.63 4.63 9.62
CA PRO A 22 -13.04 4.65 9.27
C PRO A 22 -13.16 4.90 7.76
N LYS A 23 -14.10 4.24 7.10
CA LYS A 23 -14.44 4.47 5.69
C LYS A 23 -14.97 5.90 5.52
N SER A 24 -14.08 6.87 5.60
CA SER A 24 -14.25 8.16 4.97
C SER A 24 -13.47 8.05 3.67
N THR A 25 -14.11 8.35 2.55
CA THR A 25 -13.46 8.65 1.28
C THR A 25 -12.20 9.45 1.59
N PRO A 26 -11.00 8.99 1.19
CA PRO A 26 -9.81 9.78 1.42
C PRO A 26 -9.96 11.05 0.59
N THR A 27 -10.31 12.14 1.22
CA THR A 27 -10.00 13.45 0.69
C THR A 27 -8.48 13.48 0.66
N PRO A 28 -7.84 13.69 -0.49
CA PRO A 28 -6.40 13.81 -0.53
C PRO A 28 -6.02 14.98 0.38
N THR A 29 -5.39 14.69 1.50
CA THR A 29 -4.80 15.71 2.34
C THR A 29 -3.66 16.29 1.53
N PRO A 30 -3.67 17.59 1.20
CA PRO A 30 -2.52 18.19 0.55
C PRO A 30 -1.36 18.04 1.52
N LEU A 31 -0.28 17.42 1.03
CA LEU A 31 0.98 17.40 1.75
C LEU A 31 1.38 18.87 2.01
N PRO A 32 1.71 19.22 3.25
CA PRO A 32 2.33 20.51 3.49
C PRO A 32 3.60 20.55 2.63
N PRO A 33 3.92 21.70 2.00
CA PRO A 33 5.10 21.83 1.18
C PRO A 33 6.32 21.46 2.01
N THR A 34 7.09 20.52 1.49
CA THR A 34 8.43 20.13 1.95
C THR A 34 8.60 19.93 3.47
N ALA A 35 8.03 18.87 4.01
CA ALA A 35 8.66 18.24 5.15
C ALA A 35 9.87 17.45 4.64
N THR A 36 11.06 17.84 5.04
CA THR A 36 12.29 17.07 4.85
C THR A 36 12.00 15.60 5.22
N PRO A 37 12.33 14.61 4.39
CA PRO A 37 12.06 13.22 4.72
C PRO A 37 12.77 12.89 6.04
N VAL A 38 11.98 12.59 7.06
CA VAL A 38 12.51 12.02 8.29
C VAL A 38 13.03 10.63 7.91
N PRO A 39 14.32 10.34 8.13
CA PRO A 39 14.85 9.02 7.84
C PRO A 39 14.03 8.01 8.64
N PRO A 40 13.65 6.87 8.03
CA PRO A 40 12.90 5.84 8.73
C PRO A 40 13.68 5.44 9.98
N THR A 41 13.03 5.57 11.12
CA THR A 41 13.59 5.12 12.41
C THR A 41 13.90 3.63 12.26
N ALA A 42 15.14 3.26 12.50
CA ALA A 42 15.59 1.89 12.41
C ALA A 42 14.70 1.00 13.30
N ILE A 43 14.04 0.04 12.67
CA ILE A 43 13.23 -0.97 13.37
C ILE A 43 14.20 -1.88 14.13
N PRO A 44 14.05 -2.07 15.45
CA PRO A 44 14.92 -2.99 16.18
C PRO A 44 14.69 -4.44 15.72
N PRO A 45 15.72 -5.30 15.81
CA PRO A 45 15.64 -6.69 15.37
C PRO A 45 14.63 -7.50 16.20
N LEU A 46 13.94 -8.40 15.52
CA LEU A 46 12.96 -9.33 16.10
C LEU A 46 13.67 -10.48 16.82
N SER A 47 13.38 -10.64 18.11
CA SER A 47 13.68 -11.87 18.83
C SER A 47 12.41 -12.72 18.88
N LEU A 48 12.36 -13.77 18.09
CA LEU A 48 11.25 -14.72 18.09
C LEU A 48 11.48 -15.77 19.20
N GLY A 49 10.64 -15.76 20.23
CA GLY A 49 10.62 -16.82 21.22
C GLY A 49 10.15 -18.15 20.62
N PRO A 50 10.44 -19.30 21.27
CA PRO A 50 10.14 -20.61 20.72
C PRO A 50 8.63 -20.82 20.55
N VAL A 51 8.21 -21.13 19.32
CA VAL A 51 6.84 -21.54 19.02
C VAL A 51 6.65 -22.96 19.51
N THR A 52 5.79 -23.17 20.50
CA THR A 52 5.39 -24.52 20.94
C THR A 52 4.56 -25.16 19.82
N GLU A 53 4.94 -26.37 19.39
CA GLU A 53 4.20 -27.17 18.41
C GLU A 53 2.73 -27.30 18.83
N ALA A 54 1.83 -26.76 18.01
CA ALA A 54 0.41 -26.99 18.16
C ALA A 54 0.09 -28.42 17.69
N THR A 55 -0.26 -29.30 18.64
CA THR A 55 -0.69 -30.66 18.32
C THR A 55 -2.09 -30.62 17.73
N ILE A 56 -2.22 -31.02 16.46
CA ILE A 56 -3.52 -31.16 15.78
C ILE A 56 -4.24 -32.38 16.37
N ALA A 57 -5.29 -32.13 17.16
CA ALA A 57 -6.17 -33.21 17.61
C ALA A 57 -7.23 -33.51 16.53
N PRO A 58 -7.64 -34.80 16.34
CA PRO A 58 -8.71 -35.15 15.41
C PRO A 58 -10.04 -34.56 15.93
N GLY A 59 -10.55 -33.55 15.23
CA GLY A 59 -11.84 -32.92 15.53
C GLY A 59 -11.80 -31.44 15.94
N GLY A 60 -10.64 -30.82 16.01
CA GLY A 60 -10.54 -29.38 16.30
C GLY A 60 -9.09 -28.92 16.25
N ILE A 61 -8.86 -27.73 15.71
CA ILE A 61 -7.57 -27.07 15.79
C ILE A 61 -7.65 -26.07 16.92
N GLU A 62 -6.99 -26.39 18.01
CA GLU A 62 -6.71 -25.45 19.10
C GLU A 62 -5.56 -24.56 18.64
N VAL A 63 -5.84 -23.32 18.32
CA VAL A 63 -4.79 -22.33 18.11
C VAL A 63 -4.12 -22.09 19.47
N ALA A 64 -2.80 -21.96 19.52
CA ALA A 64 -1.99 -21.81 20.74
C ALA A 64 -2.42 -20.67 21.69
N MET A 65 -3.51 -19.98 21.42
CA MET A 65 -4.11 -18.87 22.18
C MET A 65 -5.57 -19.08 22.54
N GLY A 66 -6.10 -20.32 22.54
CA GLY A 66 -7.49 -20.59 22.90
C GLY A 66 -8.53 -20.15 21.85
N LEU A 67 -8.10 -19.85 20.65
CA LEU A 67 -8.98 -19.47 19.55
C LEU A 67 -9.50 -20.74 18.87
N VAL A 68 -10.77 -21.09 19.11
CA VAL A 68 -11.44 -22.21 18.47
C VAL A 68 -11.93 -21.77 17.11
N VAL A 69 -11.27 -22.25 16.05
CA VAL A 69 -11.83 -22.16 14.70
C VAL A 69 -12.72 -23.39 14.47
N ILE A 70 -13.97 -23.14 14.11
CA ILE A 70 -15.03 -24.16 14.05
C ILE A 70 -14.71 -25.21 12.97
N PRO A 71 -14.65 -26.51 13.33
CA PRO A 71 -14.08 -27.57 12.46
C PRO A 71 -15.01 -28.11 11.37
N ASP A 72 -16.23 -27.63 11.21
CA ASP A 72 -17.25 -28.29 10.39
C ASP A 72 -17.11 -28.11 8.86
N LYS A 73 -16.17 -27.29 8.37
CA LYS A 73 -16.04 -27.08 6.94
C LYS A 73 -14.60 -27.29 6.49
N GLU A 74 -14.39 -28.29 5.65
CA GLU A 74 -13.09 -28.50 4.98
C GLU A 74 -12.73 -27.34 4.05
N THR A 75 -13.73 -26.63 3.51
CA THR A 75 -13.58 -25.51 2.58
C THR A 75 -14.13 -24.22 3.20
N ILE A 76 -13.32 -23.15 3.25
CA ILE A 76 -13.69 -21.84 3.79
C ILE A 76 -14.12 -20.86 2.70
N ALA A 77 -13.54 -20.99 1.51
CA ALA A 77 -13.89 -20.17 0.34
C ALA A 77 -13.69 -20.96 -0.95
N ILE A 78 -14.31 -20.52 -2.04
CA ILE A 78 -14.11 -21.05 -3.38
C ILE A 78 -13.75 -19.88 -4.29
N VAL A 79 -12.65 -20.00 -5.04
CA VAL A 79 -12.17 -19.01 -6.01
C VAL A 79 -12.13 -19.69 -7.37
N GLY A 80 -13.05 -19.30 -8.27
CA GLY A 80 -13.24 -20.05 -9.52
C GLY A 80 -13.54 -21.53 -9.25
N ASP A 81 -12.64 -22.40 -9.67
CA ASP A 81 -12.73 -23.84 -9.47
C ASP A 81 -11.87 -24.36 -8.29
N GLU A 82 -11.12 -23.46 -7.61
CA GLU A 82 -10.23 -23.82 -6.48
C GLU A 82 -10.96 -23.70 -5.14
N ASN A 83 -10.90 -24.77 -4.36
CA ASN A 83 -11.38 -24.78 -2.99
C ASN A 83 -10.27 -24.34 -2.02
N ILE A 84 -10.48 -23.25 -1.32
CA ILE A 84 -9.61 -22.83 -0.23
C ILE A 84 -9.93 -23.66 1.01
N SER A 85 -8.95 -24.46 1.45
CA SER A 85 -9.16 -25.31 2.61
C SER A 85 -9.08 -24.54 3.92
N MET A 86 -9.84 -25.00 4.92
CA MET A 86 -9.75 -24.48 6.28
C MET A 86 -8.33 -24.62 6.84
N LEU A 87 -7.65 -25.69 6.52
CA LEU A 87 -6.27 -25.93 6.96
C LEU A 87 -5.31 -24.87 6.44
N ASN A 88 -5.37 -24.54 5.15
CA ASN A 88 -4.54 -23.48 4.55
C ASN A 88 -4.81 -22.13 5.22
N TYR A 89 -6.07 -21.77 5.37
CA TYR A 89 -6.46 -20.55 6.07
C TYR A 89 -5.91 -20.48 7.50
N GLN A 90 -6.01 -21.57 8.26
CA GLN A 90 -5.51 -21.61 9.63
C GLN A 90 -4.00 -21.49 9.74
N GLN A 91 -3.28 -22.07 8.81
CA GLN A 91 -1.82 -21.91 8.75
C GLN A 91 -1.44 -20.45 8.54
N GLU A 92 -2.12 -19.73 7.66
CA GLU A 92 -1.90 -18.30 7.44
C GLU A 92 -2.30 -17.45 8.65
N LEU A 93 -3.45 -17.75 9.25
CA LEU A 93 -3.88 -17.07 10.47
C LEU A 93 -2.87 -17.25 11.62
N ASN A 94 -2.38 -18.47 11.82
CA ASN A 94 -1.38 -18.74 12.85
C ASN A 94 -0.08 -17.98 12.59
N ARG A 95 0.37 -17.87 11.34
CA ARG A 95 1.53 -17.05 10.99
C ARG A 95 1.30 -15.57 11.33
N ALA A 96 0.16 -15.02 10.94
CA ALA A 96 -0.19 -13.63 11.24
C ALA A 96 -0.22 -13.37 12.74
N LEU A 97 -0.88 -14.24 13.53
CA LEU A 97 -0.96 -14.13 14.96
C LEU A 97 0.43 -14.21 15.64
N SER A 98 1.24 -15.18 15.21
CA SER A 98 2.62 -15.35 15.74
C SER A 98 3.47 -14.12 15.45
N TYR A 99 3.41 -13.59 14.25
CA TYR A 99 4.12 -12.39 13.88
C TYR A 99 3.70 -11.18 14.73
N ILE A 100 2.39 -10.92 14.84
CA ILE A 100 1.85 -9.80 15.62
C ILE A 100 2.26 -9.93 17.09
N THR A 101 2.21 -11.15 17.64
CA THR A 101 2.65 -11.42 19.00
C THR A 101 4.14 -11.13 19.20
N SER A 102 4.98 -11.62 18.31
CA SER A 102 6.43 -11.51 18.43
C SER A 102 6.91 -10.07 18.20
N TYR A 103 6.31 -9.38 17.22
CA TYR A 103 6.77 -8.04 16.84
C TYR A 103 6.19 -6.92 17.72
N TYR A 104 4.90 -7.02 18.05
CA TYR A 104 4.20 -5.98 18.81
C TYR A 104 3.96 -6.35 20.27
N GLY A 105 4.31 -7.57 20.71
CA GLY A 105 4.09 -8.03 22.08
C GLY A 105 2.61 -8.13 22.45
N VAL A 106 1.74 -8.43 21.50
CA VAL A 106 0.28 -8.43 21.69
C VAL A 106 -0.13 -9.63 22.55
N ASP A 107 -0.91 -9.37 23.62
CA ASP A 107 -1.58 -10.40 24.41
C ASP A 107 -3.01 -10.64 23.88
N TRP A 108 -3.19 -11.74 23.18
CA TRP A 108 -4.50 -12.13 22.63
C TRP A 108 -5.52 -12.57 23.68
N ASN A 109 -5.13 -12.68 24.95
CA ASN A 109 -6.07 -12.93 26.06
C ASN A 109 -6.72 -11.65 26.58
N ASP A 110 -6.20 -10.47 26.21
CA ASP A 110 -6.80 -9.19 26.54
C ASP A 110 -8.16 -9.05 25.80
N PRO A 111 -9.28 -8.82 26.52
CA PRO A 111 -10.61 -8.68 25.89
C PRO A 111 -10.71 -7.54 24.88
N GLU A 112 -9.94 -6.45 25.07
CA GLU A 112 -9.90 -5.33 24.13
C GLU A 112 -9.23 -5.78 22.81
N ILE A 113 -8.14 -6.49 22.92
CA ILE A 113 -7.41 -7.05 21.77
C ILE A 113 -8.23 -8.13 21.05
N GLN A 114 -8.94 -8.97 21.80
CA GLN A 114 -9.83 -9.98 21.21
C GLN A 114 -10.92 -9.39 20.30
N SER A 115 -11.34 -8.15 20.55
CA SER A 115 -12.34 -7.47 19.70
C SER A 115 -11.84 -7.23 18.27
N TYR A 116 -10.53 -7.21 18.02
CA TYR A 116 -9.92 -7.05 16.69
C TYR A 116 -9.75 -8.37 15.94
N LEU A 117 -9.87 -9.50 16.63
CA LEU A 117 -9.63 -10.82 16.04
C LEU A 117 -10.52 -11.13 14.83
N PRO A 118 -11.83 -10.85 14.84
CA PRO A 118 -12.67 -11.09 13.67
C PRO A 118 -12.21 -10.31 12.44
N THR A 119 -11.76 -9.07 12.64
CA THR A 119 -11.20 -8.24 11.56
C THR A 119 -9.93 -8.86 10.98
N LEU A 120 -9.01 -9.31 11.84
CA LEU A 120 -7.80 -10.01 11.38
C LEU A 120 -8.15 -11.32 10.63
N GLN A 121 -9.13 -12.07 11.13
CA GLN A 121 -9.57 -13.29 10.50
C GLN A 121 -10.12 -13.06 9.08
N GLU A 122 -10.93 -11.99 8.89
CA GLU A 122 -11.42 -11.60 7.57
C GLU A 122 -10.28 -11.17 6.66
N GLN A 123 -9.34 -10.38 7.16
CA GLN A 123 -8.17 -9.92 6.39
C GLN A 123 -7.30 -11.09 5.92
N VAL A 124 -7.03 -12.05 6.80
CA VAL A 124 -6.27 -13.26 6.42
C VAL A 124 -7.03 -14.09 5.38
N LEU A 125 -8.36 -14.21 5.51
CA LEU A 125 -9.16 -14.89 4.50
C LEU A 125 -9.10 -14.18 3.15
N ASP A 126 -9.18 -12.84 3.16
CA ASP A 126 -9.04 -12.04 1.94
C ASP A 126 -7.69 -12.25 1.27
N GLN A 127 -6.60 -12.26 2.04
CA GLN A 127 -5.27 -12.54 1.49
C GLN A 127 -5.17 -13.91 0.84
N VAL A 128 -5.72 -14.95 1.48
CA VAL A 128 -5.69 -16.30 0.90
C VAL A 128 -6.52 -16.39 -0.38
N ILE A 129 -7.66 -15.70 -0.41
CA ILE A 129 -8.51 -15.58 -1.61
C ILE A 129 -7.75 -14.85 -2.72
N ASP A 130 -7.13 -13.70 -2.42
CA ASP A 130 -6.41 -12.87 -3.39
C ASP A 130 -5.21 -13.59 -3.98
N ARG A 131 -4.48 -14.37 -3.18
CA ARG A 131 -3.39 -15.22 -3.67
C ARG A 131 -3.87 -16.30 -4.64
N SER A 132 -4.99 -16.97 -4.33
CA SER A 132 -5.58 -17.96 -5.23
C SER A 132 -6.04 -17.30 -6.53
N LEU A 133 -6.74 -16.16 -6.43
CA LEU A 133 -7.17 -15.38 -7.57
C LEU A 133 -5.98 -14.99 -8.45
N LEU A 134 -4.93 -14.44 -7.84
CA LEU A 134 -3.74 -13.99 -8.53
C LEU A 134 -3.05 -15.12 -9.30
N ARG A 135 -2.90 -16.31 -8.69
CA ARG A 135 -2.34 -17.49 -9.38
C ARG A 135 -3.16 -17.89 -10.60
N GLN A 136 -4.50 -17.89 -10.48
CA GLN A 136 -5.38 -18.25 -11.59
C GLN A 136 -5.29 -17.24 -12.74
N VAL A 137 -5.26 -15.93 -12.41
CA VAL A 137 -5.12 -14.88 -13.43
C VAL A 137 -3.73 -14.93 -14.07
N ALA A 138 -2.67 -15.08 -13.29
CA ALA A 138 -1.31 -15.21 -13.81
C ALA A 138 -1.20 -16.38 -14.79
N GLN A 139 -1.79 -17.52 -14.45
CA GLN A 139 -1.84 -18.68 -15.35
C GLN A 139 -2.63 -18.38 -16.63
N GLN A 140 -3.78 -17.71 -16.54
CA GLN A 140 -4.58 -17.31 -17.71
C GLN A 140 -3.84 -16.33 -18.61
N GLU A 141 -3.03 -15.46 -18.03
CA GLU A 141 -2.21 -14.49 -18.77
C GLU A 141 -0.86 -15.06 -19.26
N GLY A 142 -0.59 -16.33 -18.97
CA GLY A 142 0.64 -17.01 -19.39
C GLY A 142 1.89 -16.55 -18.65
N ILE A 143 1.72 -15.98 -17.45
CA ILE A 143 2.84 -15.59 -16.59
C ILE A 143 3.38 -16.85 -15.91
N THR A 144 4.66 -17.09 -16.11
CA THR A 144 5.40 -18.19 -15.48
C THR A 144 6.59 -17.62 -14.73
N ILE A 145 6.79 -18.11 -13.52
CA ILE A 145 7.96 -17.73 -12.71
C ILE A 145 9.09 -18.71 -13.00
N ASP A 146 10.24 -18.16 -13.33
CA ASP A 146 11.46 -18.93 -13.58
C ASP A 146 11.94 -19.56 -12.28
N PRO A 147 12.07 -20.91 -12.21
CA PRO A 147 12.60 -21.57 -11.03
C PRO A 147 14.02 -21.12 -10.63
N GLU A 148 14.87 -20.72 -11.60
CA GLU A 148 16.21 -20.22 -11.31
C GLU A 148 16.16 -18.87 -10.57
N LYS A 149 15.20 -18.01 -10.91
CA LYS A 149 14.98 -16.76 -10.17
C LYS A 149 14.48 -17.04 -8.75
N THR A 150 13.57 -17.99 -8.59
CA THR A 150 13.09 -18.38 -7.26
C THR A 150 14.23 -18.89 -6.37
N GLU A 151 15.13 -19.72 -6.90
CA GLU A 151 16.31 -20.19 -6.15
C GLU A 151 17.29 -19.06 -5.84
N ALA A 152 17.46 -18.09 -6.74
CA ALA A 152 18.28 -16.91 -6.47
C ALA A 152 17.73 -16.10 -5.28
N GLU A 153 16.43 -15.85 -5.24
CA GLU A 153 15.78 -15.16 -4.10
C GLU A 153 15.94 -15.93 -2.78
N VAL A 154 15.88 -17.28 -2.83
CA VAL A 154 16.13 -18.12 -1.63
C VAL A 154 17.57 -17.98 -1.16
N VAL A 155 18.53 -17.96 -2.07
CA VAL A 155 19.96 -17.79 -1.73
C VAL A 155 20.22 -16.42 -1.13
N ASP A 156 19.65 -15.37 -1.72
CA ASP A 156 19.78 -14.00 -1.22
C ASP A 156 19.14 -13.87 0.17
N LEU A 157 17.95 -14.43 0.38
CA LEU A 157 17.33 -14.48 1.70
C LEU A 157 18.20 -15.22 2.73
N GLN A 158 18.80 -16.34 2.34
CA GLN A 158 19.71 -17.10 3.19
C GLN A 158 20.92 -16.24 3.62
N ALA A 159 21.50 -15.52 2.67
CA ALA A 159 22.64 -14.64 2.92
C ALA A 159 22.25 -13.50 3.89
N ASP A 160 21.13 -12.84 3.67
CA ASP A 160 20.64 -11.76 4.51
C ASP A 160 20.36 -12.22 5.96
N ILE A 161 19.77 -13.41 6.11
CA ILE A 161 19.49 -14.01 7.43
C ILE A 161 20.77 -14.31 8.19
N LEU A 162 21.77 -14.89 7.52
CA LEU A 162 23.06 -15.20 8.14
C LEU A 162 23.86 -13.92 8.45
N GLU A 163 23.78 -12.90 7.60
CA GLU A 163 24.43 -11.59 7.85
C GLU A 163 23.80 -10.84 9.01
N SER A 164 22.50 -11.02 9.26
CA SER A 164 21.81 -10.39 10.40
C SER A 164 22.39 -10.81 11.75
N GLY A 165 22.92 -12.03 11.85
CA GLY A 165 23.45 -12.61 13.08
C GLY A 165 22.38 -12.97 14.13
N GLU A 166 21.10 -12.90 13.76
CA GLU A 166 19.99 -13.25 14.65
C GLU A 166 19.85 -14.76 14.84
N PHE A 167 20.17 -15.52 13.77
CA PHE A 167 20.11 -16.98 13.77
C PHE A 167 21.50 -17.59 13.61
N SER A 168 21.74 -18.71 14.28
CA SER A 168 23.02 -19.40 14.20
C SER A 168 23.31 -19.97 12.81
N ASP A 169 22.26 -20.38 12.13
CA ASP A 169 22.27 -20.95 10.78
C ASP A 169 20.86 -20.96 10.15
N TRP A 170 20.79 -21.31 8.87
CA TRP A 170 19.56 -21.39 8.12
C TRP A 170 18.55 -22.40 8.70
N ALA A 171 19.01 -23.54 9.20
CA ALA A 171 18.14 -24.56 9.76
C ALA A 171 17.47 -24.08 11.06
N SER A 172 18.18 -23.31 11.87
CA SER A 172 17.64 -22.65 13.07
C SER A 172 16.56 -21.65 12.69
N PHE A 173 16.81 -20.79 11.68
CA PHE A 173 15.80 -19.87 11.16
C PHE A 173 14.53 -20.59 10.72
N LEU A 174 14.66 -21.63 9.90
CA LEU A 174 13.50 -22.40 9.43
C LEU A 174 12.72 -23.03 10.58
N THR A 175 13.42 -23.66 11.52
CA THR A 175 12.82 -24.37 12.64
C THR A 175 12.08 -23.41 13.59
N GLU A 176 12.72 -22.32 13.95
CA GLU A 176 12.16 -21.32 14.87
C GLU A 176 10.94 -20.61 14.31
N ASN A 177 10.87 -20.48 12.95
CA ASN A 177 9.74 -19.86 12.27
C ASN A 177 8.71 -20.87 11.76
N GLY A 178 8.88 -22.17 12.02
CA GLY A 178 7.97 -23.22 11.53
C GLY A 178 7.91 -23.32 10.00
N LEU A 179 9.03 -23.01 9.32
CA LEU A 179 9.16 -23.00 7.89
C LEU A 179 9.90 -24.22 7.37
N THR A 180 9.71 -24.54 6.10
CA THR A 180 10.50 -25.53 5.36
C THR A 180 11.11 -24.86 4.14
N GLU A 181 12.14 -25.45 3.56
CA GLU A 181 12.69 -24.95 2.30
C GLU A 181 11.65 -24.89 1.19
N GLU A 182 10.74 -25.87 1.14
CA GLU A 182 9.64 -25.88 0.17
C GLU A 182 8.70 -24.70 0.39
N SER A 183 8.33 -24.37 1.64
CA SER A 183 7.50 -23.22 1.95
C SER A 183 8.18 -21.88 1.62
N ILE A 184 9.49 -21.79 1.83
CA ILE A 184 10.26 -20.61 1.43
C ILE A 184 10.27 -20.46 -0.10
N ARG A 185 10.55 -21.52 -0.86
CA ARG A 185 10.49 -21.48 -2.33
C ARG A 185 9.10 -21.04 -2.83
N ALA A 186 8.04 -21.57 -2.22
CA ALA A 186 6.68 -21.17 -2.56
C ALA A 186 6.43 -19.69 -2.29
N LEU A 187 6.89 -19.15 -1.16
CA LEU A 187 6.78 -17.73 -0.82
C LEU A 187 7.57 -16.84 -1.79
N MET A 188 8.80 -17.25 -2.17
CA MET A 188 9.61 -16.50 -3.14
C MET A 188 8.95 -16.50 -4.52
N ALA A 189 8.47 -17.64 -4.99
CA ALA A 189 7.76 -17.75 -6.27
C ALA A 189 6.47 -16.90 -6.26
N GLU A 190 5.76 -16.85 -5.16
CA GLU A 190 4.55 -16.01 -4.99
C GLU A 190 4.89 -14.52 -5.00
N GLY A 191 5.98 -14.12 -4.34
CA GLY A 191 6.50 -12.75 -4.39
C GLY A 191 6.86 -12.31 -5.80
N LEU A 192 7.63 -13.13 -6.53
CA LEU A 192 7.99 -12.87 -7.92
C LEU A 192 6.77 -12.79 -8.85
N MET A 193 5.75 -13.62 -8.61
CA MET A 193 4.50 -13.58 -9.35
C MET A 193 3.76 -12.26 -9.08
N THR A 194 3.65 -11.86 -7.84
CA THR A 194 3.01 -10.60 -7.45
C THR A 194 3.73 -9.40 -8.08
N GLU A 195 5.06 -9.40 -8.06
CA GLU A 195 5.87 -8.37 -8.71
C GLU A 195 5.61 -8.32 -10.22
N ALA A 196 5.59 -9.48 -10.89
CA ALA A 196 5.30 -9.55 -12.32
C ALA A 196 3.90 -9.03 -12.66
N MET A 197 2.91 -9.35 -11.82
CA MET A 197 1.53 -8.87 -12.00
C MET A 197 1.41 -7.38 -11.69
N LEU A 198 2.09 -6.90 -10.65
CA LEU A 198 2.16 -5.48 -10.32
C LEU A 198 2.82 -4.67 -11.45
N ALA A 199 3.93 -5.15 -11.99
CA ALA A 199 4.60 -4.52 -13.14
C ALA A 199 3.69 -4.47 -14.38
N ARG A 200 2.83 -5.48 -14.56
CA ARG A 200 1.92 -5.57 -15.72
C ARG A 200 0.66 -4.72 -15.57
N HIS A 201 0.13 -4.60 -14.37
CA HIS A 201 -1.18 -4.00 -14.10
C HIS A 201 -1.13 -2.75 -13.21
N GLY A 202 0.03 -2.42 -12.68
CA GLY A 202 0.23 -1.24 -11.81
C GLY A 202 0.38 0.09 -12.56
N GLY A 203 0.20 0.11 -13.89
CA GLY A 203 0.23 1.33 -14.67
C GLY A 203 1.60 1.73 -15.19
N SER A 204 1.67 2.97 -15.70
CA SER A 204 2.87 3.53 -16.33
C SER A 204 3.78 4.21 -15.31
N THR A 205 5.10 4.13 -15.53
CA THR A 205 6.09 4.92 -14.80
C THR A 205 6.08 6.40 -15.19
N THR A 206 5.36 6.76 -16.27
CA THR A 206 5.20 8.13 -16.76
C THR A 206 3.74 8.56 -16.71
N ALA A 207 3.52 9.85 -16.53
CA ALA A 207 2.21 10.47 -16.63
C ALA A 207 2.31 11.88 -17.21
N GLU A 208 1.18 12.39 -17.73
CA GLU A 208 1.06 13.82 -18.00
C GLU A 208 1.22 14.58 -16.70
N GLN A 209 2.18 15.50 -16.65
CA GLN A 209 2.43 16.37 -15.52
C GLN A 209 2.32 17.84 -15.94
N VAL A 210 2.02 18.67 -14.97
CA VAL A 210 1.94 20.12 -15.10
C VAL A 210 2.97 20.75 -14.19
N HIS A 211 3.78 21.68 -14.74
CA HIS A 211 4.58 22.62 -13.95
C HIS A 211 3.80 23.92 -13.84
N ALA A 212 3.44 24.30 -12.62
CA ALA A 212 2.66 25.50 -12.40
C ALA A 212 3.15 26.31 -11.21
N SER A 213 2.84 27.60 -11.25
CA SER A 213 2.88 28.49 -10.10
C SER A 213 1.47 28.87 -9.68
N HIS A 214 1.28 29.17 -8.38
CA HIS A 214 0.01 29.67 -7.90
C HIS A 214 0.12 30.83 -6.91
N ILE A 215 -0.98 31.56 -6.78
CA ILE A 215 -1.23 32.56 -5.73
C ILE A 215 -2.47 32.13 -4.99
N LEU A 216 -2.37 31.86 -3.69
CA LEU A 216 -3.49 31.50 -2.84
C LEU A 216 -3.87 32.67 -1.95
N VAL A 217 -5.13 33.07 -1.95
CA VAL A 217 -5.65 34.13 -1.13
C VAL A 217 -6.90 33.71 -0.36
N GLU A 218 -7.20 34.42 0.75
CA GLU A 218 -8.30 34.06 1.65
C GLU A 218 -9.68 34.39 1.08
N THR A 219 -9.80 35.44 0.27
CA THR A 219 -11.10 35.97 -0.19
C THR A 219 -11.13 36.18 -1.69
N GLU A 220 -12.34 36.14 -2.25
CA GLU A 220 -12.59 36.36 -3.67
C GLU A 220 -12.16 37.77 -4.10
N GLU A 221 -12.41 38.77 -3.23
CA GLU A 221 -12.05 40.16 -3.52
C GLU A 221 -10.54 40.36 -3.68
N LYS A 222 -9.75 39.73 -2.78
CA LYS A 222 -8.28 39.73 -2.91
C LYS A 222 -7.82 38.98 -4.17
N GLY A 223 -8.47 37.89 -4.51
CA GLY A 223 -8.19 37.16 -5.73
C GLY A 223 -8.45 38.00 -6.98
N GLN A 224 -9.57 38.73 -7.01
CA GLN A 224 -9.88 39.64 -8.11
C GLN A 224 -8.89 40.80 -8.20
N GLU A 225 -8.47 41.39 -7.06
CA GLU A 225 -7.42 42.40 -7.04
C GLU A 225 -6.11 41.90 -7.69
N VAL A 226 -5.71 40.66 -7.36
CA VAL A 226 -4.50 40.06 -7.95
C VAL A 226 -4.67 39.81 -9.46
N LEU A 227 -5.83 39.35 -9.91
CA LEU A 227 -6.12 39.15 -11.33
C LEU A 227 -6.05 40.52 -12.09
N ASP A 228 -6.65 41.55 -11.53
CA ASP A 228 -6.62 42.91 -12.13
C ASP A 228 -5.20 43.46 -12.28
N LYS A 229 -4.30 43.16 -11.32
CA LYS A 229 -2.88 43.51 -11.37
C LYS A 229 -2.12 42.68 -12.43
N LEU A 230 -2.43 41.41 -12.54
CA LEU A 230 -1.87 40.53 -13.58
C LEU A 230 -2.27 41.00 -14.98
N ASP A 231 -3.52 41.44 -15.16
CA ASP A 231 -4.03 42.04 -16.42
C ASP A 231 -3.36 43.37 -16.75
N GLN A 232 -2.90 44.12 -15.75
CA GLN A 232 -2.09 45.31 -15.92
C GLN A 232 -0.61 45.01 -16.22
N GLY A 233 -0.22 43.73 -16.23
CA GLY A 233 1.13 43.30 -16.56
C GLY A 233 2.07 43.22 -15.36
N GLU A 234 1.57 43.22 -14.15
CA GLU A 234 2.42 43.00 -12.97
C GLU A 234 2.96 41.56 -12.96
N ASP A 235 4.13 41.42 -12.38
CA ASP A 235 4.86 40.16 -12.35
C ASP A 235 4.22 39.15 -11.39
N PHE A 236 3.96 37.93 -11.88
CA PHE A 236 3.28 36.91 -11.12
C PHE A 236 4.04 36.54 -9.84
N ALA A 237 5.35 36.36 -9.93
CA ALA A 237 6.17 35.97 -8.78
C ALA A 237 6.20 37.05 -7.68
N LYS A 238 6.18 38.31 -8.07
CA LYS A 238 6.07 39.41 -7.10
C LYS A 238 4.72 39.42 -6.42
N LEU A 239 3.64 39.22 -7.18
CA LEU A 239 2.29 39.14 -6.62
C LEU A 239 2.13 37.89 -5.71
N ALA A 240 2.74 36.78 -6.07
CA ALA A 240 2.79 35.60 -5.21
C ALA A 240 3.48 35.90 -3.87
N ALA A 241 4.64 36.56 -3.91
CA ALA A 241 5.38 36.93 -2.71
C ALA A 241 4.61 37.92 -1.82
N GLU A 242 3.82 38.81 -2.44
CA GLU A 242 3.07 39.85 -1.72
C GLU A 242 1.73 39.34 -1.17
N TYR A 243 0.94 38.67 -2.00
CA TYR A 243 -0.46 38.33 -1.71
C TYR A 243 -0.69 36.90 -1.25
N SER A 244 0.18 35.95 -1.65
CA SER A 244 -0.07 34.54 -1.34
C SER A 244 0.00 34.25 0.16
N ILE A 245 -0.99 33.51 0.65
CA ILE A 245 -1.00 32.94 2.00
C ILE A 245 -0.33 31.57 2.05
N ASP A 246 -0.02 30.97 0.89
CA ASP A 246 0.75 29.74 0.83
C ASP A 246 2.21 30.00 1.17
N THR A 247 2.59 29.67 2.39
CA THR A 247 3.96 29.89 2.90
C THR A 247 4.99 28.96 2.25
N GLY A 248 4.54 27.86 1.62
CA GLY A 248 5.41 26.89 0.99
C GLY A 248 6.00 27.36 -0.32
N SER A 249 5.20 28.02 -1.16
CA SER A 249 5.61 28.42 -2.51
C SER A 249 5.77 29.92 -2.68
N LYS A 250 5.17 30.75 -1.81
CA LYS A 250 5.21 32.23 -1.98
C LYS A 250 6.63 32.80 -2.09
N GLY A 251 7.61 32.19 -1.37
CA GLY A 251 9.01 32.63 -1.39
C GLY A 251 9.69 32.42 -2.73
N ASP A 252 9.24 31.41 -3.47
CA ASP A 252 9.72 30.98 -4.78
C ASP A 252 8.81 31.45 -5.92
N GLY A 253 8.10 32.59 -5.69
CA GLY A 253 7.21 33.14 -6.71
C GLY A 253 5.95 32.32 -6.98
N GLY A 254 5.55 31.50 -6.03
CA GLY A 254 4.40 30.63 -6.13
C GLY A 254 4.69 29.31 -6.86
N ASP A 255 5.95 29.00 -7.18
CA ASP A 255 6.31 27.78 -7.94
C ASP A 255 6.04 26.51 -7.14
N LEU A 256 5.28 25.61 -7.74
CA LEU A 256 4.91 24.29 -7.19
C LEU A 256 5.72 23.15 -7.80
N GLY A 257 6.54 23.45 -8.81
CA GLY A 257 7.22 22.42 -9.59
C GLY A 257 6.28 21.58 -10.45
N TRP A 258 6.75 20.41 -10.86
CA TRP A 258 5.99 19.44 -11.64
C TRP A 258 5.13 18.57 -10.73
N PHE A 259 3.89 18.34 -11.12
CA PHE A 259 2.99 17.44 -10.43
C PHE A 259 2.08 16.69 -11.42
N PRO A 260 1.85 15.39 -11.21
CA PRO A 260 0.86 14.59 -11.92
C PRO A 260 -0.54 14.78 -11.33
N ARG A 261 -1.55 14.17 -11.94
CA ARG A 261 -2.89 14.07 -11.34
C ARG A 261 -2.86 13.24 -10.07
N GLY A 262 -3.70 13.61 -9.10
CA GLY A 262 -3.83 12.97 -7.79
C GLY A 262 -2.97 13.58 -6.69
N MET A 263 -2.12 14.58 -7.00
CA MET A 263 -1.31 15.28 -5.99
C MET A 263 -1.95 16.54 -5.43
N MET A 264 -2.85 17.16 -6.16
CA MET A 264 -3.48 18.43 -5.77
C MET A 264 -4.96 18.21 -5.44
N VAL A 265 -5.58 19.20 -4.76
CA VAL A 265 -7.03 19.19 -4.56
C VAL A 265 -7.75 19.28 -5.90
N SER A 266 -8.91 18.63 -5.99
CA SER A 266 -9.64 18.39 -7.24
C SER A 266 -9.83 19.67 -8.06
N GLU A 267 -10.30 20.73 -7.43
CA GLU A 267 -10.63 22.00 -8.10
C GLU A 267 -9.39 22.67 -8.69
N PHE A 268 -8.27 22.60 -7.95
CA PHE A 268 -6.98 23.10 -8.43
C PHE A 268 -6.47 22.27 -9.60
N GLU A 269 -6.49 20.95 -9.45
CA GLU A 269 -6.01 20.01 -10.46
C GLU A 269 -6.78 20.14 -11.77
N GLU A 270 -8.13 20.13 -11.70
CA GLU A 270 -8.96 20.28 -12.88
C GLU A 270 -8.64 21.56 -13.65
N ALA A 271 -8.47 22.69 -12.92
CA ALA A 271 -8.12 23.95 -13.50
C ALA A 271 -6.71 23.95 -14.12
N ALA A 272 -5.70 23.45 -13.39
CA ALA A 272 -4.32 23.39 -13.87
C ALA A 272 -4.20 22.52 -15.13
N PHE A 273 -4.83 21.34 -15.13
CA PHE A 273 -4.78 20.45 -16.28
C PHE A 273 -5.63 20.89 -17.47
N ALA A 274 -6.61 21.78 -17.29
CA ALA A 274 -7.38 22.38 -18.38
C ALA A 274 -6.63 23.50 -19.09
N LEU A 275 -5.71 24.19 -18.42
CA LEU A 275 -4.92 25.28 -18.99
C LEU A 275 -3.84 24.76 -19.94
N LYS A 276 -3.45 25.61 -20.90
CA LYS A 276 -2.27 25.40 -21.73
C LYS A 276 -1.03 26.02 -21.07
N ALA A 277 0.14 25.59 -21.52
CA ALA A 277 1.38 26.24 -21.12
C ALA A 277 1.36 27.75 -21.42
N GLY A 278 1.74 28.55 -20.43
CA GLY A 278 1.69 30.01 -20.48
C GLY A 278 0.36 30.65 -20.05
N GLU A 279 -0.71 29.88 -19.88
CA GLU A 279 -2.03 30.40 -19.48
C GLU A 279 -2.13 30.58 -17.96
N THR A 280 -2.95 31.58 -17.56
CA THR A 280 -3.32 31.81 -16.16
C THR A 280 -4.83 31.56 -16.02
N SER A 281 -5.23 30.92 -14.91
CA SER A 281 -6.63 30.63 -14.60
C SER A 281 -7.43 31.89 -14.24
N SER A 282 -8.75 31.79 -14.29
CA SER A 282 -9.64 32.58 -13.44
C SER A 282 -9.48 32.17 -11.97
N LEU A 283 -10.25 32.78 -11.06
CA LEU A 283 -10.27 32.34 -9.66
C LEU A 283 -10.80 30.91 -9.54
N VAL A 284 -10.03 30.08 -8.87
CA VAL A 284 -10.38 28.69 -8.54
C VAL A 284 -10.61 28.59 -7.05
N LYS A 285 -11.83 28.28 -6.64
CA LYS A 285 -12.18 28.14 -5.23
C LYS A 285 -11.92 26.70 -4.76
N SER A 286 -11.29 26.57 -3.59
CA SER A 286 -11.14 25.32 -2.85
C SER A 286 -11.43 25.55 -1.37
N ASP A 287 -11.31 24.49 -0.56
CA ASP A 287 -11.39 24.60 0.90
C ASP A 287 -10.25 25.43 1.53
N TYR A 288 -9.18 25.67 0.81
CA TYR A 288 -8.02 26.46 1.26
C TYR A 288 -8.15 27.97 0.96
N GLY A 289 -9.09 28.34 0.11
CA GLY A 289 -9.29 29.72 -0.35
C GLY A 289 -9.44 29.82 -1.86
N TYR A 290 -8.92 30.87 -2.43
CA TYR A 290 -9.00 31.18 -3.86
C TYR A 290 -7.62 31.13 -4.48
N HIS A 291 -7.46 30.29 -5.51
CA HIS A 291 -6.23 30.12 -6.25
C HIS A 291 -6.25 30.87 -7.58
N ILE A 292 -5.13 31.45 -7.95
CA ILE A 292 -4.80 31.87 -9.30
C ILE A 292 -3.64 31.02 -9.75
N ILE A 293 -3.83 30.23 -10.81
CA ILE A 293 -2.89 29.22 -11.26
C ILE A 293 -2.29 29.66 -12.60
N ARG A 294 -0.98 29.60 -12.74
CA ARG A 294 -0.29 29.81 -14.00
C ARG A 294 0.47 28.56 -14.39
N VAL A 295 0.09 27.94 -15.49
CA VAL A 295 0.81 26.80 -16.05
C VAL A 295 2.05 27.29 -16.79
N ILE A 296 3.21 26.77 -16.42
CA ILE A 296 4.50 27.06 -17.06
C ILE A 296 4.74 26.08 -18.21
N GLU A 297 4.64 24.81 -17.92
CA GLU A 297 4.86 23.72 -18.89
C GLU A 297 3.92 22.54 -18.63
N LYS A 298 3.73 21.71 -19.66
CA LYS A 298 3.01 20.44 -19.59
C LYS A 298 3.75 19.39 -20.41
N GLY A 299 3.74 18.14 -19.95
CA GLY A 299 4.33 17.02 -20.71
C GLY A 299 4.31 15.71 -19.97
N GLU A 300 4.58 14.66 -20.73
CA GLU A 300 4.86 13.33 -20.16
C GLU A 300 6.19 13.35 -19.42
N LYS A 301 6.17 12.93 -18.17
CA LYS A 301 7.37 12.83 -17.33
C LYS A 301 7.32 11.58 -16.47
N GLU A 302 8.51 11.09 -16.11
CA GLU A 302 8.63 10.05 -15.10
C GLU A 302 8.03 10.54 -13.78
N LEU A 303 7.27 9.67 -13.14
CA LEU A 303 6.78 9.90 -11.78
C LEU A 303 7.95 9.73 -10.81
N ASP A 304 7.97 10.52 -9.73
CA ASP A 304 8.91 10.20 -8.66
C ASP A 304 8.58 8.83 -8.03
N GLU A 305 9.59 8.18 -7.48
CA GLU A 305 9.52 6.78 -7.03
C GLU A 305 8.37 6.58 -6.02
N ALA A 306 8.23 7.48 -5.05
CA ALA A 306 7.23 7.32 -4.00
C ALA A 306 5.79 7.49 -4.52
N PHE A 307 5.58 8.46 -5.42
CA PHE A 307 4.28 8.68 -6.05
C PHE A 307 3.95 7.55 -7.03
N TYR A 308 4.95 7.07 -7.79
CA TYR A 308 4.76 5.93 -8.68
C TYR A 308 4.35 4.67 -7.90
N GLU A 309 5.02 4.34 -6.80
CA GLU A 309 4.66 3.21 -5.94
C GLU A 309 3.20 3.32 -5.45
N GLN A 310 2.77 4.51 -5.04
CA GLN A 310 1.38 4.74 -4.60
C GLN A 310 0.37 4.54 -5.75
N VAL A 311 0.63 5.13 -6.92
CA VAL A 311 -0.25 5.00 -8.10
C VAL A 311 -0.28 3.55 -8.58
N GLN A 312 0.87 2.90 -8.62
CA GLN A 312 1.02 1.50 -9.00
C GLN A 312 0.17 0.59 -8.10
N GLN A 313 0.30 0.78 -6.79
CA GLN A 313 -0.46 0.01 -5.82
C GLN A 313 -1.97 0.22 -6.00
N GLN A 314 -2.41 1.46 -6.12
CA GLN A 314 -3.83 1.80 -6.31
C GLN A 314 -4.41 1.20 -7.59
N GLN A 315 -3.69 1.27 -8.70
CA GLN A 315 -4.12 0.70 -9.99
C GLN A 315 -4.17 -0.82 -9.94
N TYR A 316 -3.18 -1.42 -9.31
CA TYR A 316 -3.13 -2.87 -9.09
C TYR A 316 -4.29 -3.37 -8.22
N GLU A 317 -4.59 -2.70 -7.12
CA GLU A 317 -5.73 -3.03 -6.26
C GLU A 317 -7.07 -2.91 -7.02
N ALA A 318 -7.26 -1.82 -7.76
CA ALA A 318 -8.45 -1.64 -8.58
C ALA A 318 -8.59 -2.74 -9.64
N TRP A 319 -7.46 -3.12 -10.26
CA TRP A 319 -7.43 -4.24 -11.21
C TRP A 319 -7.77 -5.57 -10.54
N LEU A 320 -7.21 -5.85 -9.35
CA LEU A 320 -7.46 -7.08 -8.60
C LEU A 320 -8.93 -7.20 -8.20
N GLU A 321 -9.54 -6.12 -7.72
CA GLU A 321 -10.98 -6.08 -7.42
C GLU A 321 -11.83 -6.36 -8.67
N ALA A 322 -11.42 -5.84 -9.84
CA ALA A 322 -12.09 -6.15 -11.09
C ALA A 322 -11.96 -7.64 -11.49
N GLN A 323 -10.87 -8.33 -11.12
CA GLN A 323 -10.74 -9.77 -11.33
C GLN A 323 -11.67 -10.57 -10.39
N LYS A 324 -11.91 -10.13 -9.15
CA LYS A 324 -12.84 -10.77 -8.21
C LYS A 324 -14.27 -10.83 -8.76
N VAL A 325 -14.65 -9.86 -9.59
CA VAL A 325 -15.95 -9.87 -10.28
C VAL A 325 -15.98 -10.89 -11.42
N LYS A 326 -14.86 -11.06 -12.14
CA LYS A 326 -14.77 -11.99 -13.29
C LYS A 326 -14.66 -13.44 -12.86
N ILE A 327 -13.86 -13.70 -11.85
CA ILE A 327 -13.66 -15.01 -11.26
C ILE A 327 -14.59 -15.12 -10.06
N SER A 328 -15.53 -16.07 -10.10
CA SER A 328 -16.50 -16.23 -9.02
C SER A 328 -15.80 -16.52 -7.70
N VAL A 329 -15.90 -15.59 -6.76
CA VAL A 329 -15.42 -15.77 -5.38
C VAL A 329 -16.61 -16.02 -4.48
N LYS A 330 -16.60 -17.14 -3.75
CA LYS A 330 -17.63 -17.50 -2.78
C LYS A 330 -16.99 -17.71 -1.41
N ARG A 331 -17.32 -16.86 -0.46
CA ARG A 331 -16.98 -17.06 0.95
C ARG A 331 -18.02 -18.00 1.55
N LEU A 332 -17.59 -19.07 2.18
CA LEU A 332 -18.45 -20.05 2.83
C LEU A 332 -18.50 -19.86 4.35
N TYR A 333 -17.66 -18.97 4.86
CA TYR A 333 -17.58 -18.58 6.25
C TYR A 333 -17.50 -17.05 6.39
N ILE A 334 -18.14 -16.50 7.40
CA ILE A 334 -18.10 -15.08 7.76
C ILE A 334 -17.78 -15.03 9.26
N PHE A 335 -16.74 -14.29 9.61
CA PHE A 335 -16.36 -14.09 10.99
C PHE A 335 -17.29 -13.03 11.58
N SER A 336 -18.18 -13.43 12.48
CA SER A 336 -19.08 -12.48 13.17
C SER A 336 -18.29 -11.70 14.21
N THR A 337 -18.40 -10.37 14.15
CA THR A 337 -18.08 -9.52 15.30
C THR A 337 -19.00 -9.90 16.46
N PRO A 338 -18.46 -10.05 17.68
CA PRO A 338 -19.26 -10.36 18.87
C PRO A 338 -20.31 -9.30 19.18
#